data_3bd5e7393f261040d23b4403663ac830
#
_entry.id   3bd5e7393f261040d23b4403663ac830
#
_cell.length_a   1.000
_cell.length_b   1.000
_cell.length_c   1.000
_cell.angle_alpha   90.00
_cell.angle_beta   90.00
_cell.angle_gamma   90.00
#
_symmetry.space_group_name_H-M   'P 1'
#
loop_
_entity.id
_entity.type
_entity.pdbx_description
1 polymer ?
#
loop_
_entity_poly.entity_id
_entity_poly.type
_entity_poly.pdbx_seq_one_letter_code
_entity_poly.pdbx_strand_id
1 'polypeptide(L)'
;MVLRVYCRVAAVVFLLFTIYPLITKVLEHRLAHDWAHGLLHLTSAAIGIYAGWFAKSHVLAAIYTWTIAVVYTILGVVGWFIDGLFLGTAWAIPLGPVDHSFHLLLGLAAVAVLLINRHGAQNGTVPND
;
A
#
# COMPACT_ATOMS: atom_id res chain seq x y z
N MET A 1 13.81 9.99 -7.65
CA MET A 1 13.01 9.44 -8.78
C MET A 1 12.31 8.14 -8.40
N VAL A 2 12.99 7.19 -7.77
CA VAL A 2 12.49 5.84 -7.46
C VAL A 2 11.25 5.81 -6.56
N LEU A 3 11.17 6.67 -5.53
CA LEU A 3 10.00 6.76 -4.63
C LEU A 3 8.70 7.09 -5.37
N ARG A 4 8.75 8.04 -6.31
CA ARG A 4 7.54 8.40 -7.10
C ARG A 4 7.10 7.27 -8.02
N VAL A 5 8.06 6.53 -8.61
CA VAL A 5 7.74 5.36 -9.42
C VAL A 5 7.04 4.32 -8.57
N TYR A 6 7.55 4.05 -7.36
CA TYR A 6 6.90 3.16 -6.42
C TYR A 6 5.47 3.62 -6.08
N CYS A 7 5.26 4.91 -5.76
CA CYS A 7 3.92 5.45 -5.46
C CYS A 7 2.94 5.21 -6.63
N ARG A 8 3.38 5.38 -7.87
CA ARG A 8 2.58 5.14 -9.08
C ARG A 8 2.19 3.66 -9.22
N VAL A 9 3.18 2.77 -9.08
CA VAL A 9 2.94 1.34 -9.17
C VAL A 9 2.01 0.88 -8.05
N ALA A 10 2.29 1.27 -6.80
CA ALA A 10 1.46 0.94 -5.65
C ALA A 10 0.02 1.45 -5.81
N ALA A 11 -0.17 2.68 -6.32
CA ALA A 11 -1.50 3.24 -6.57
C ALA A 11 -2.30 2.41 -7.58
N VAL A 12 -1.68 1.99 -8.69
CA VAL A 12 -2.33 1.13 -9.68
C VAL A 12 -2.69 -0.22 -9.08
N VAL A 13 -1.77 -0.82 -8.31
CA VAL A 13 -2.01 -2.10 -7.64
C VAL A 13 -3.16 -1.98 -6.64
N PHE A 14 -3.20 -0.92 -5.81
CA PHE A 14 -4.32 -0.68 -4.90
C PHE A 14 -5.66 -0.49 -5.62
N LEU A 15 -5.68 0.21 -6.75
CA LEU A 15 -6.89 0.35 -7.56
C LEU A 15 -7.38 -1.02 -8.07
N LEU A 16 -6.49 -1.87 -8.57
CA LEU A 16 -6.86 -3.20 -9.03
C LEU A 16 -7.43 -4.05 -7.89
N PHE A 17 -6.81 -4.01 -6.71
CA PHE A 17 -7.28 -4.72 -5.51
C PHE A 17 -8.50 -4.06 -4.84
N THR A 18 -8.89 -2.88 -5.27
CA THR A 18 -10.19 -2.26 -4.90
C THR A 18 -11.28 -2.63 -5.90
N ILE A 19 -11.00 -2.46 -7.19
CA ILE A 19 -12.00 -2.59 -8.27
C ILE A 19 -12.41 -4.05 -8.44
N TYR A 20 -11.46 -4.98 -8.51
CA TYR A 20 -11.77 -6.39 -8.71
C TYR A 20 -12.63 -6.99 -7.58
N PRO A 21 -12.27 -6.86 -6.29
CA PRO A 21 -13.12 -7.32 -5.19
C PRO A 21 -14.45 -6.57 -5.12
N LEU A 22 -14.49 -5.28 -5.46
CA LEU A 22 -15.73 -4.52 -5.48
C LEU A 22 -16.73 -5.11 -6.49
N ILE A 23 -16.28 -5.39 -7.71
CA ILE A 23 -17.10 -6.00 -8.74
C ILE A 23 -17.62 -7.37 -8.29
N THR A 24 -16.74 -8.24 -7.80
CA THR A 24 -17.13 -9.59 -7.37
C THR A 24 -18.11 -9.56 -6.20
N LYS A 25 -17.89 -8.69 -5.22
CA LYS A 25 -18.77 -8.54 -4.05
C LYS A 25 -20.13 -7.94 -4.38
N VAL A 26 -20.20 -7.01 -5.34
CA VAL A 26 -21.46 -6.48 -5.85
C VAL A 26 -22.24 -7.57 -6.55
N LEU A 27 -21.61 -8.36 -7.40
CA LEU A 27 -22.25 -9.47 -8.11
C LEU A 27 -22.74 -10.58 -7.16
N GLU A 28 -22.04 -10.80 -6.05
CA GLU A 28 -22.37 -11.80 -5.04
C GLU A 28 -23.27 -11.26 -3.91
N HIS A 29 -23.72 -10.00 -3.99
CA HIS A 29 -24.52 -9.32 -2.94
C HIS A 29 -23.87 -9.30 -1.55
N ARG A 30 -22.54 -9.34 -1.46
CA ARG A 30 -21.76 -9.39 -0.20
C ARG A 30 -21.02 -8.10 0.14
N LEU A 31 -21.37 -6.99 -0.50
CA LEU A 31 -20.65 -5.71 -0.34
C LEU A 31 -20.62 -5.21 1.11
N ALA A 32 -21.65 -5.49 1.91
CA ALA A 32 -21.79 -4.98 3.27
C ALA A 32 -20.72 -5.50 4.26
N HIS A 33 -19.97 -6.55 3.92
CA HIS A 33 -19.10 -7.24 4.87
C HIS A 33 -17.62 -6.84 4.78
N ASP A 34 -17.21 -6.02 3.79
CA ASP A 34 -15.79 -5.69 3.56
C ASP A 34 -15.57 -4.32 2.88
N TRP A 35 -16.53 -3.42 3.05
CA TRP A 35 -16.44 -2.09 2.45
C TRP A 35 -15.28 -1.27 3.03
N ALA A 36 -14.98 -1.45 4.34
CA ALA A 36 -13.92 -0.73 5.03
C ALA A 36 -12.54 -1.06 4.46
N HIS A 37 -12.28 -2.33 4.13
CA HIS A 37 -11.06 -2.78 3.48
C HIS A 37 -10.89 -2.14 2.08
N GLY A 38 -11.96 -2.18 1.28
CA GLY A 38 -11.97 -1.52 -0.03
C GLY A 38 -11.73 -0.01 0.06
N LEU A 39 -12.30 0.67 1.07
CA LEU A 39 -12.08 2.10 1.30
C LEU A 39 -10.62 2.41 1.67
N LEU A 40 -9.98 1.58 2.48
CA LEU A 40 -8.56 1.74 2.81
C LEU A 40 -7.67 1.61 1.57
N HIS A 41 -7.93 0.62 0.71
CA HIS A 41 -7.20 0.46 -0.55
C HIS A 41 -7.44 1.65 -1.48
N LEU A 42 -8.68 2.12 -1.62
CA LEU A 42 -9.01 3.30 -2.43
C LEU A 42 -8.31 4.56 -1.93
N THR A 43 -8.30 4.78 -0.61
CA THR A 43 -7.62 5.91 0.01
C THR A 43 -6.10 5.82 -0.23
N SER A 44 -5.52 4.63 -0.06
CA SER A 44 -4.10 4.40 -0.35
C SER A 44 -3.77 4.65 -1.81
N ALA A 45 -4.64 4.24 -2.74
CA ALA A 45 -4.50 4.53 -4.16
C ALA A 45 -4.53 6.04 -4.45
N ALA A 46 -5.50 6.76 -3.88
CA ALA A 46 -5.63 8.21 -4.08
C ALA A 46 -4.40 8.98 -3.59
N ILE A 47 -3.89 8.64 -2.40
CA ILE A 47 -2.67 9.24 -1.86
C ILE A 47 -1.46 8.89 -2.74
N GLY A 48 -1.35 7.63 -3.18
CA GLY A 48 -0.29 7.17 -4.07
C GLY A 48 -0.31 7.86 -5.43
N ILE A 49 -1.49 8.09 -6.02
CA ILE A 49 -1.67 8.88 -7.24
C ILE A 49 -1.17 10.30 -7.01
N TYR A 50 -1.64 10.95 -5.95
CA TYR A 50 -1.23 12.32 -5.67
C TYR A 50 0.29 12.42 -5.44
N ALA A 51 0.86 11.54 -4.62
CA ALA A 51 2.30 11.52 -4.33
C ALA A 51 3.16 11.19 -5.56
N GLY A 52 2.67 10.32 -6.44
CA GLY A 52 3.40 9.84 -7.61
C GLY A 52 3.38 10.79 -8.81
N TRP A 53 2.25 11.48 -9.05
CA TRP A 53 2.07 12.30 -10.26
C TRP A 53 1.99 13.80 -9.99
N PHE A 54 1.34 14.21 -8.89
CA PHE A 54 0.95 15.61 -8.68
C PHE A 54 1.78 16.34 -7.63
N ALA A 55 2.25 15.66 -6.59
CA ALA A 55 3.02 16.31 -5.52
C ALA A 55 4.32 16.90 -6.07
N LYS A 56 4.58 18.18 -5.76
CA LYS A 56 5.84 18.86 -6.14
C LYS A 56 7.01 18.36 -5.28
N SER A 57 6.78 18.13 -3.99
CA SER A 57 7.78 17.66 -3.04
C SER A 57 7.97 16.14 -3.07
N HIS A 58 9.19 15.68 -2.88
CA HIS A 58 9.50 14.27 -2.69
C HIS A 58 9.14 13.76 -1.28
N VAL A 59 8.89 14.67 -0.34
CA VAL A 59 8.59 14.31 1.06
C VAL A 59 7.34 13.45 1.16
N LEU A 60 6.28 13.82 0.42
CA LEU A 60 5.03 13.04 0.45
C LEU A 60 5.23 11.63 -0.11
N ALA A 61 6.01 11.48 -1.19
CA ALA A 61 6.33 10.16 -1.73
C ALA A 61 7.15 9.32 -0.74
N ALA A 62 8.05 9.96 0.01
CA ALA A 62 8.81 9.28 1.07
C ALA A 62 7.90 8.86 2.23
N ILE A 63 7.05 9.75 2.74
CA ILE A 63 6.09 9.43 3.82
C ILE A 63 5.17 8.28 3.39
N TYR A 64 4.59 8.37 2.20
CA TYR A 64 3.73 7.31 1.66
C TYR A 64 4.45 5.97 1.60
N THR A 65 5.67 5.94 1.02
CA THR A 65 6.45 4.71 0.90
C THR A 65 6.82 4.13 2.27
N TRP A 66 7.20 4.98 3.25
CA TRP A 66 7.44 4.56 4.63
C TRP A 66 6.20 3.99 5.30
N THR A 67 5.05 4.64 5.13
CA THR A 67 3.77 4.16 5.67
C THR A 67 3.43 2.78 5.12
N ILE A 68 3.55 2.59 3.80
CA ILE A 68 3.30 1.29 3.18
C ILE A 68 4.33 0.26 3.69
N ALA A 69 5.61 0.60 3.76
CA ALA A 69 6.65 -0.31 4.25
C ALA A 69 6.34 -0.84 5.66
N VAL A 70 5.98 0.05 6.58
CA VAL A 70 5.72 -0.33 7.98
C VAL A 70 4.38 -1.04 8.11
N VAL A 71 3.29 -0.39 7.70
CA VAL A 71 1.93 -0.89 7.94
C VAL A 71 1.69 -2.20 7.20
N TYR A 72 2.05 -2.28 5.92
CA TYR A 72 1.76 -3.45 5.11
C TYR A 72 2.70 -4.63 5.39
N THR A 73 3.95 -4.37 5.80
CA THR A 73 4.80 -5.47 6.27
C THR A 73 4.26 -6.05 7.59
N ILE A 74 3.84 -5.19 8.52
CA ILE A 74 3.25 -5.66 9.79
C ILE A 74 1.96 -6.45 9.51
N LEU A 75 1.05 -5.92 8.71
CA LEU A 75 -0.20 -6.62 8.35
C LEU A 75 0.06 -7.94 7.60
N GLY A 76 1.06 -7.96 6.72
CA GLY A 76 1.43 -9.16 5.99
C GLY A 76 2.01 -10.25 6.87
N VAL A 77 2.71 -9.90 7.95
CA VAL A 77 3.23 -10.88 8.92
C VAL A 77 2.17 -11.26 9.95
N VAL A 78 1.56 -10.27 10.61
CA VAL A 78 0.59 -10.49 11.69
C VAL A 78 -0.69 -11.15 11.18
N GLY A 79 -1.08 -10.86 9.95
CA GLY A 79 -2.27 -11.42 9.30
C GLY A 79 -2.32 -12.96 9.33
N TRP A 80 -1.16 -13.64 9.28
CA TRP A 80 -1.12 -15.12 9.39
C TRP A 80 -1.54 -15.65 10.76
N PHE A 81 -1.68 -14.79 11.75
CA PHE A 81 -2.02 -15.16 13.15
C PHE A 81 -3.38 -14.59 13.58
N ILE A 82 -4.06 -13.83 12.72
CA ILE A 82 -5.37 -13.22 13.01
C ILE A 82 -6.28 -13.35 11.78
N ASP A 83 -7.58 -13.54 12.02
CA ASP A 83 -8.59 -13.67 10.95
C ASP A 83 -9.02 -12.32 10.36
N GLY A 84 -8.58 -11.22 10.94
CA GLY A 84 -8.93 -9.87 10.49
C GLY A 84 -8.90 -8.83 11.60
N LEU A 85 -9.25 -7.60 11.22
CA LEU A 85 -9.33 -6.45 12.13
C LEU A 85 -10.78 -6.05 12.35
N PHE A 86 -11.12 -5.62 13.57
CA PHE A 86 -12.45 -5.11 13.93
C PHE A 86 -13.61 -6.07 13.58
N LEU A 87 -13.36 -7.39 13.61
CA LEU A 87 -14.37 -8.40 13.31
C LEU A 87 -15.58 -8.25 14.22
N GLY A 88 -16.78 -8.45 13.67
CA GLY A 88 -18.04 -8.27 14.40
C GLY A 88 -18.54 -6.83 14.49
N THR A 89 -17.84 -5.87 13.87
CA THR A 89 -18.28 -4.47 13.78
C THR A 89 -18.63 -4.09 12.33
N ALA A 90 -19.23 -2.90 12.16
CA ALA A 90 -19.47 -2.33 10.83
C ALA A 90 -18.17 -2.00 10.06
N TRP A 91 -17.04 -1.94 10.74
CA TRP A 91 -15.72 -1.66 10.19
C TRP A 91 -14.85 -2.91 10.05
N ALA A 92 -15.47 -4.07 10.02
CA ALA A 92 -14.75 -5.33 9.89
C ALA A 92 -13.88 -5.36 8.61
N ILE A 93 -12.66 -5.81 8.78
CA ILE A 93 -11.68 -6.04 7.71
C ILE A 93 -11.24 -7.50 7.82
N PRO A 94 -11.99 -8.43 7.21
CA PRO A 94 -11.56 -9.82 7.16
C PRO A 94 -10.29 -9.93 6.31
N LEU A 95 -9.34 -10.72 6.77
CA LEU A 95 -8.06 -10.93 6.12
C LEU A 95 -7.89 -12.42 5.78
N GLY A 96 -7.50 -12.70 4.57
CA GLY A 96 -7.23 -14.04 4.09
C GLY A 96 -5.79 -14.22 3.59
N PRO A 97 -5.38 -15.44 3.22
CA PRO A 97 -4.02 -15.71 2.73
C PRO A 97 -3.60 -14.85 1.54
N VAL A 98 -4.54 -14.48 0.67
CA VAL A 98 -4.29 -13.59 -0.47
C VAL A 98 -3.94 -12.18 0.02
N ASP A 99 -4.70 -11.66 1.01
CA ASP A 99 -4.44 -10.35 1.60
C ASP A 99 -3.09 -10.32 2.31
N HIS A 100 -2.75 -11.36 3.08
CA HIS A 100 -1.46 -11.45 3.78
C HIS A 100 -0.29 -11.45 2.80
N SER A 101 -0.39 -12.25 1.73
CA SER A 101 0.64 -12.30 0.68
C SER A 101 0.78 -10.97 -0.05
N PHE A 102 -0.35 -10.35 -0.39
CA PHE A 102 -0.39 -9.03 -1.02
C PHE A 102 0.25 -7.95 -0.14
N HIS A 103 -0.15 -7.89 1.14
CA HIS A 103 0.39 -6.93 2.09
C HIS A 103 1.91 -7.11 2.25
N LEU A 104 2.37 -8.35 2.41
CA LEU A 104 3.78 -8.64 2.58
C LEU A 104 4.60 -8.24 1.35
N LEU A 105 4.15 -8.60 0.14
CA LEU A 105 4.83 -8.23 -1.10
C LEU A 105 4.91 -6.72 -1.28
N LEU A 106 3.82 -6.00 -1.04
CA LEU A 106 3.78 -4.55 -1.19
C LEU A 106 4.64 -3.85 -0.15
N GLY A 107 4.60 -4.32 1.11
CA GLY A 107 5.43 -3.81 2.19
C GLY A 107 6.92 -4.04 1.93
N LEU A 108 7.33 -5.25 1.56
CA LEU A 108 8.73 -5.57 1.25
C LEU A 108 9.24 -4.82 0.02
N ALA A 109 8.41 -4.62 -1.01
CA ALA A 109 8.77 -3.79 -2.15
C ALA A 109 9.02 -2.34 -1.73
N ALA A 110 8.21 -1.78 -0.81
CA ALA A 110 8.43 -0.45 -0.25
C ALA A 110 9.76 -0.38 0.52
N VAL A 111 10.07 -1.38 1.35
CA VAL A 111 11.35 -1.46 2.07
C VAL A 111 12.51 -1.46 1.09
N ALA A 112 12.46 -2.30 0.05
CA ALA A 112 13.51 -2.36 -0.97
C ALA A 112 13.72 -1.01 -1.66
N VAL A 113 12.64 -0.32 -2.03
CA VAL A 113 12.68 1.01 -2.64
C VAL A 113 13.31 2.06 -1.71
N LEU A 114 12.98 2.02 -0.42
CA LEU A 114 13.59 2.92 0.56
C LEU A 114 15.10 2.68 0.71
N LEU A 115 15.54 1.43 0.72
CA LEU A 115 16.97 1.07 0.77
C LEU A 115 17.71 1.56 -0.48
N ILE A 116 17.15 1.33 -1.67
CA ILE A 116 17.72 1.81 -2.93
C ILE A 116 17.82 3.34 -2.93
N ASN A 117 16.77 4.03 -2.49
CA ASN A 117 16.75 5.50 -2.43
C ASN A 117 17.83 6.03 -1.47
N ARG A 118 18.03 5.37 -0.33
CA ARG A 118 19.06 5.73 0.66
C ARG A 118 20.47 5.56 0.10
N HIS A 119 20.75 4.43 -0.55
CA HIS A 119 22.07 4.18 -1.16
C HIS A 119 22.38 5.16 -2.30
N GLY A 120 21.37 5.46 -3.14
CA GLY A 120 21.54 6.46 -4.21
C GLY A 120 21.87 7.86 -3.69
N ALA A 121 21.28 8.25 -2.55
CA ALA A 121 21.58 9.53 -1.91
C ALA A 121 23.00 9.59 -1.33
N GLN A 122 23.51 8.49 -0.80
CA GLN A 122 24.87 8.42 -0.25
C GLN A 122 25.96 8.46 -1.33
N ASN A 123 25.70 7.84 -2.47
CA ASN A 123 26.67 7.76 -3.58
C ASN A 123 26.67 9.02 -4.48
N GLY A 124 25.63 9.86 -4.40
CA GLY A 124 25.50 11.09 -5.18
C GLY A 124 26.05 12.37 -4.50
N THR A 125 26.59 12.25 -3.28
CA THR A 125 27.07 13.38 -2.48
C THR A 125 28.57 13.50 -2.44
N VAL A 126 29.24 13.39 -3.57
CA VAL A 126 30.61 13.94 -3.72
C VAL A 126 30.51 15.08 -4.74
N PRO A 127 30.46 16.35 -4.31
CA PRO A 127 30.80 17.45 -5.20
C PRO A 127 32.28 17.30 -5.53
N ASN A 128 32.60 17.07 -6.76
CA ASN A 128 33.95 17.38 -7.24
C ASN A 128 34.02 18.89 -7.36
N ASP A 129 34.75 19.50 -6.45
CA ASP A 129 35.23 20.86 -6.55
C ASP A 129 36.11 21.07 -7.82
#